data_b252816d9f5ee9c209b7545d108ddad3
#
_entry.id   b252816d9f5ee9c209b7545d108ddad3
#
_cell.length_a   1.000
_cell.length_b   1.000
_cell.length_c   1.000
_cell.angle_alpha   90.00
_cell.angle_beta   90.00
_cell.angle_gamma   90.00
#
_symmetry.space_group_name_H-M   'P 1'
#
loop_
_entity.id
_entity.type
_entity.pdbx_description
1 polymer ?
#
loop_
_entity_poly.entity_id
_entity_poly.type
_entity_poly.pdbx_seq_one_letter_code
_entity_poly.pdbx_strand_id
1 'polypeptide(L)'
;INNADDFQNLVSEISLEKLIGVLVDAKAKDLKTFTINGIYISLKDKSYYIDVSLLDDKNLIRQLKSILEDDDVYKITHDGKFLRKVLKQLDIDFASQFDVMLAAYLLEPSKPNYDIATLALEYLGEKLDEAADLGEKAAYLKSLKKVLDDKIRDFEMQRLFYEVEMPLSVVLADMEQIGIKVNPEKLKELGARFGEKLDILTEDIYSKAGMEFNINSPKQLGEVLFEKLSLPVIKK
;
A
#
# COMPACT_ATOMS: atom_id res chain seq x y z
N ILE A 1 24.44 5.10 -3.50
CA ILE A 1 25.41 4.84 -2.40
C ILE A 1 25.90 3.42 -2.56
N ASN A 2 27.17 3.25 -2.83
CA ASN A 2 27.77 1.94 -3.13
C ASN A 2 28.93 1.60 -2.16
N ASN A 3 29.22 2.46 -1.19
CA ASN A 3 30.29 2.25 -0.22
C ASN A 3 29.99 2.90 1.12
N ALA A 4 30.79 2.57 2.15
CA ALA A 4 30.59 3.02 3.51
C ALA A 4 30.83 4.53 3.67
N ASP A 5 31.76 5.12 2.93
CA ASP A 5 32.09 6.55 3.06
C ASP A 5 30.92 7.43 2.57
N ASP A 6 30.32 7.09 1.43
CA ASP A 6 29.13 7.77 0.93
C ASP A 6 27.95 7.62 1.89
N PHE A 7 27.82 6.46 2.55
CA PHE A 7 26.81 6.25 3.56
C PHE A 7 27.04 7.13 4.80
N GLN A 8 28.28 7.28 5.28
CA GLN A 8 28.61 8.18 6.38
C GLN A 8 28.30 9.64 6.06
N ASN A 9 28.54 10.06 4.82
CA ASN A 9 28.17 11.40 4.36
C ASN A 9 26.65 11.60 4.43
N LEU A 10 25.87 10.62 3.95
CA LEU A 10 24.41 10.64 4.06
C LEU A 10 23.93 10.72 5.53
N VAL A 11 24.52 9.91 6.43
CA VAL A 11 24.20 9.95 7.88
C VAL A 11 24.43 11.35 8.45
N SER A 12 25.55 11.98 8.08
CA SER A 12 25.89 13.32 8.53
C SER A 12 24.90 14.37 8.01
N GLU A 13 24.49 14.27 6.73
CA GLU A 13 23.48 15.16 6.14
C GLU A 13 22.11 14.99 6.82
N ILE A 14 21.68 13.75 7.11
CA ILE A 14 20.43 13.47 7.82
C ILE A 14 20.44 14.09 9.22
N SER A 15 21.55 13.95 9.93
CA SER A 15 21.70 14.49 11.29
C SER A 15 21.53 16.00 11.35
N LEU A 16 21.86 16.71 10.27
CA LEU A 16 21.70 18.15 10.15
C LEU A 16 20.29 18.56 9.74
N GLU A 17 19.70 17.82 8.80
CA GLU A 17 18.40 18.16 8.18
C GLU A 17 17.22 17.71 9.04
N LYS A 18 17.33 16.57 9.70
CA LYS A 18 16.31 15.93 10.53
C LYS A 18 14.92 15.76 9.86
N LEU A 19 14.87 15.82 8.53
CA LEU A 19 13.65 15.59 7.75
C LEU A 19 14.01 14.86 6.46
N ILE A 20 13.48 13.64 6.31
CA ILE A 20 13.79 12.75 5.18
C ILE A 20 12.52 12.21 4.54
N GLY A 21 12.57 12.00 3.23
CA GLY A 21 11.63 11.11 2.54
C GLY A 21 12.23 9.71 2.46
N VAL A 22 11.40 8.69 2.66
CA VAL A 22 11.85 7.29 2.62
C VAL A 22 10.91 6.48 1.74
N LEU A 23 11.46 5.82 0.72
CA LEU A 23 10.79 4.82 -0.11
C LEU A 23 11.61 3.55 -0.15
N VAL A 24 10.98 2.42 -0.52
CA VAL A 24 11.66 1.15 -0.68
C VAL A 24 11.36 0.55 -2.05
N ASP A 25 12.42 0.07 -2.72
CA ASP A 25 12.28 -0.79 -3.88
C ASP A 25 12.22 -2.23 -3.39
N ALA A 26 11.01 -2.78 -3.34
CA ALA A 26 10.79 -4.14 -2.90
C ALA A 26 9.58 -4.76 -3.62
N LYS A 27 9.64 -6.08 -3.79
CA LYS A 27 8.52 -6.87 -4.34
C LYS A 27 8.03 -7.86 -3.30
N ALA A 28 6.72 -7.88 -3.06
CA ALA A 28 6.10 -8.87 -2.21
C ALA A 28 6.17 -10.26 -2.88
N LYS A 29 6.67 -11.25 -2.17
CA LYS A 29 6.55 -12.68 -2.53
C LYS A 29 5.25 -13.25 -1.98
N ASP A 30 4.89 -12.82 -0.79
CA ASP A 30 3.64 -13.10 -0.09
C ASP A 30 3.32 -11.94 0.87
N LEU A 31 2.34 -12.10 1.77
CA LEU A 31 1.94 -11.05 2.72
C LEU A 31 3.03 -10.66 3.74
N LYS A 32 4.04 -11.51 3.94
CA LYS A 32 5.07 -11.36 4.99
C LYS A 32 6.49 -11.30 4.45
N THR A 33 6.71 -11.75 3.22
CA THR A 33 8.06 -11.95 2.65
C THR A 33 8.24 -11.05 1.44
N PHE A 34 9.35 -10.33 1.42
CA PHE A 34 9.66 -9.36 0.37
C PHE A 34 11.05 -9.63 -0.22
N THR A 35 11.21 -9.35 -1.50
CA THR A 35 12.53 -9.17 -2.10
C THR A 35 12.83 -7.68 -2.09
N ILE A 36 13.85 -7.28 -1.35
CA ILE A 36 14.30 -5.88 -1.24
C ILE A 36 15.41 -5.69 -2.27
N ASN A 37 15.29 -4.68 -3.13
CA ASN A 37 16.33 -4.27 -4.06
C ASN A 37 17.17 -3.12 -3.48
N GLY A 38 16.53 -2.20 -2.76
CA GLY A 38 17.21 -1.10 -2.10
C GLY A 38 16.24 -0.15 -1.41
N ILE A 39 16.80 0.88 -0.81
CA ILE A 39 16.08 1.92 -0.07
C ILE A 39 16.44 3.28 -0.66
N TYR A 40 15.43 4.11 -0.89
CA TYR A 40 15.61 5.49 -1.32
C TYR A 40 15.39 6.43 -0.14
N ILE A 41 16.35 7.34 0.06
CA ILE A 41 16.23 8.43 1.04
C ILE A 41 16.35 9.75 0.31
N SER A 42 15.35 10.62 0.41
CA SER A 42 15.39 11.97 -0.14
C SER A 42 15.67 12.99 0.94
N LEU A 43 16.62 13.89 0.64
CA LEU A 43 17.06 15.01 1.47
C LEU A 43 17.08 16.26 0.61
N LYS A 44 16.44 17.36 1.05
CA LYS A 44 16.33 18.58 0.24
C LYS A 44 15.88 18.27 -1.19
N ASP A 45 16.77 18.51 -2.15
CA ASP A 45 16.52 18.31 -3.59
C ASP A 45 17.26 17.10 -4.14
N LYS A 46 17.77 16.21 -3.27
CA LYS A 46 18.55 15.02 -3.64
C LYS A 46 17.88 13.75 -3.16
N SER A 47 17.96 12.72 -3.98
CA SER A 47 17.58 11.36 -3.60
C SER A 47 18.82 10.47 -3.61
N TYR A 48 18.94 9.64 -2.60
CA TYR A 48 20.01 8.67 -2.42
C TYR A 48 19.43 7.27 -2.51
N TYR A 49 20.02 6.44 -3.34
CA TYR A 49 19.71 5.01 -3.41
C TYR A 49 20.74 4.21 -2.62
N ILE A 50 20.27 3.45 -1.67
CA ILE A 50 21.07 2.50 -0.87
C ILE A 50 20.79 1.12 -1.45
N ASP A 51 21.80 0.56 -2.14
CA ASP A 51 21.69 -0.76 -2.75
C ASP A 51 21.57 -1.88 -1.71
N VAL A 52 20.83 -2.93 -2.03
CA VAL A 52 20.62 -4.07 -1.13
C VAL A 52 21.94 -4.74 -0.72
N SER A 53 22.97 -4.72 -1.56
CA SER A 53 24.29 -5.29 -1.23
C SER A 53 24.95 -4.65 -0.01
N LEU A 54 24.62 -3.39 0.29
CA LEU A 54 25.09 -2.71 1.50
C LEU A 54 24.32 -3.13 2.75
N LEU A 55 23.13 -3.71 2.60
CA LEU A 55 22.31 -4.17 3.73
C LEU A 55 22.84 -5.47 4.35
N ASP A 56 23.83 -6.13 3.71
CA ASP A 56 24.56 -7.27 4.29
C ASP A 56 25.64 -6.83 5.29
N ASP A 57 26.07 -5.56 5.24
CA ASP A 57 27.01 -5.00 6.21
C ASP A 57 26.30 -4.67 7.53
N LYS A 58 26.65 -5.42 8.58
CA LYS A 58 26.05 -5.25 9.92
C LYS A 58 26.26 -3.87 10.54
N ASN A 59 27.29 -3.15 10.16
CA ASN A 59 27.53 -1.81 10.68
C ASN A 59 26.63 -0.79 9.96
N LEU A 60 26.52 -0.91 8.65
CA LEU A 60 25.67 -0.05 7.85
C LEU A 60 24.19 -0.25 8.20
N ILE A 61 23.75 -1.50 8.31
CA ILE A 61 22.35 -1.77 8.70
C ILE A 61 22.02 -1.27 10.10
N ARG A 62 22.97 -1.34 11.06
CA ARG A 62 22.78 -0.78 12.41
C ARG A 62 22.65 0.74 12.39
N GLN A 63 23.43 1.42 11.58
CA GLN A 63 23.35 2.87 11.42
C GLN A 63 22.05 3.29 10.73
N LEU A 64 21.67 2.57 9.66
CA LEU A 64 20.37 2.79 9.00
C LEU A 64 19.21 2.59 9.97
N LYS A 65 19.26 1.53 10.77
CA LYS A 65 18.29 1.26 11.84
C LYS A 65 18.21 2.43 12.83
N SER A 66 19.38 2.92 13.32
CA SER A 66 19.39 4.03 14.27
C SER A 66 18.79 5.31 13.72
N ILE A 67 18.92 5.58 12.40
CA ILE A 67 18.32 6.75 11.74
C ILE A 67 16.80 6.55 11.56
N LEU A 68 16.39 5.38 11.06
CA LEU A 68 15.01 5.13 10.72
C LEU A 68 14.10 4.92 11.96
N GLU A 69 14.70 4.56 13.09
CA GLU A 69 14.02 4.42 14.39
C GLU A 69 14.15 5.69 15.26
N ASP A 70 14.95 6.68 14.87
CA ASP A 70 15.10 7.93 15.62
C ASP A 70 13.84 8.81 15.47
N ASP A 71 13.17 9.10 16.57
CA ASP A 71 11.98 9.97 16.61
C ASP A 71 12.31 11.44 16.35
N ASP A 72 13.54 11.86 16.53
CA ASP A 72 14.01 13.22 16.20
C ASP A 72 14.19 13.42 14.69
N VAL A 73 14.24 12.36 13.90
CA VAL A 73 14.26 12.40 12.43
C VAL A 73 12.84 12.29 11.89
N TYR A 74 12.33 13.37 11.31
CA TYR A 74 11.01 13.40 10.71
C TYR A 74 10.99 12.64 9.38
N LYS A 75 10.23 11.56 9.30
CA LYS A 75 10.16 10.64 8.15
C LYS A 75 8.85 10.82 7.39
N ILE A 76 8.95 11.15 6.10
CA ILE A 76 7.84 11.22 5.16
C ILE A 76 7.93 10.00 4.25
N THR A 77 6.81 9.34 4.00
CA THR A 77 6.78 8.18 3.10
C THR A 77 5.51 8.17 2.23
N HIS A 78 5.44 7.18 1.37
CA HIS A 78 4.25 6.78 0.62
C HIS A 78 4.03 5.28 0.85
N ASP A 79 2.85 4.88 1.33
CA ASP A 79 2.54 3.53 1.80
C ASP A 79 3.45 3.08 2.97
N GLY A 80 3.37 3.80 4.07
CA GLY A 80 4.13 3.53 5.28
C GLY A 80 3.87 2.14 5.86
N LYS A 81 2.68 1.61 5.67
CA LYS A 81 2.33 0.23 6.06
C LYS A 81 3.17 -0.79 5.31
N PHE A 82 3.31 -0.65 3.99
CA PHE A 82 4.17 -1.51 3.18
C PHE A 82 5.63 -1.36 3.59
N LEU A 83 6.11 -0.12 3.69
CA LEU A 83 7.50 0.17 4.06
C LEU A 83 7.86 -0.43 5.43
N ARG A 84 7.00 -0.30 6.44
CA ARG A 84 7.18 -0.93 7.76
C ARG A 84 7.34 -2.45 7.66
N LYS A 85 6.48 -3.12 6.89
CA LYS A 85 6.55 -4.58 6.71
C LYS A 85 7.85 -5.01 6.04
N VAL A 86 8.31 -4.27 5.05
CA VAL A 86 9.58 -4.56 4.36
C VAL A 86 10.77 -4.36 5.28
N LEU A 87 10.84 -3.23 5.99
CA LEU A 87 11.94 -2.91 6.88
C LEU A 87 12.02 -3.83 8.10
N LYS A 88 10.88 -4.41 8.51
CA LYS A 88 10.85 -5.41 9.60
C LYS A 88 11.67 -6.67 9.27
N GLN A 89 11.86 -7.02 7.99
CA GLN A 89 12.77 -8.11 7.60
C GLN A 89 14.24 -7.79 7.89
N LEU A 90 14.58 -6.52 7.98
CA LEU A 90 15.91 -6.01 8.33
C LEU A 90 16.02 -5.72 9.85
N ASP A 91 15.05 -6.15 10.64
CA ASP A 91 14.92 -5.86 12.07
C ASP A 91 14.85 -4.35 12.37
N ILE A 92 14.27 -3.56 11.47
CA ILE A 92 14.04 -2.12 11.62
C ILE A 92 12.56 -1.89 11.96
N ASP A 93 12.29 -1.22 13.08
CA ASP A 93 10.95 -0.88 13.54
C ASP A 93 10.56 0.53 13.06
N PHE A 94 10.20 0.60 11.79
CA PHE A 94 9.92 1.87 11.11
C PHE A 94 8.53 2.41 11.44
N ALA A 95 8.47 3.70 11.76
CA ALA A 95 7.25 4.49 11.78
C ALA A 95 7.50 5.85 11.12
N SER A 96 6.67 6.20 10.15
CA SER A 96 6.70 7.53 9.53
C SER A 96 5.86 8.51 10.33
N GLN A 97 6.25 9.78 10.34
CA GLN A 97 5.44 10.87 10.90
C GLN A 97 4.43 11.41 9.88
N PHE A 98 4.62 11.13 8.59
CA PHE A 98 3.67 11.51 7.54
C PHE A 98 3.68 10.51 6.39
N ASP A 99 2.50 10.03 6.00
CA ASP A 99 2.28 9.19 4.82
C ASP A 99 1.46 9.96 3.79
N VAL A 100 2.06 10.28 2.65
CA VAL A 100 1.39 11.08 1.60
C VAL A 100 0.24 10.32 0.95
N MET A 101 0.32 8.99 0.84
CA MET A 101 -0.76 8.17 0.31
C MET A 101 -1.97 8.18 1.25
N LEU A 102 -1.73 7.99 2.55
CA LEU A 102 -2.78 7.97 3.56
C LEU A 102 -3.43 9.36 3.71
N ALA A 103 -2.64 10.44 3.65
CA ALA A 103 -3.12 11.81 3.66
C ALA A 103 -4.04 12.10 2.46
N ALA A 104 -3.64 11.71 1.26
CA ALA A 104 -4.44 11.87 0.06
C ALA A 104 -5.72 11.01 0.09
N TYR A 105 -5.63 9.77 0.59
CA TYR A 105 -6.78 8.90 0.79
C TYR A 105 -7.80 9.52 1.75
N LEU A 106 -7.36 10.10 2.86
CA LEU A 106 -8.24 10.74 3.82
C LEU A 106 -9.00 11.93 3.22
N LEU A 107 -8.31 12.74 2.41
CA LEU A 107 -8.91 13.91 1.75
C LEU A 107 -9.92 13.50 0.66
N GLU A 108 -9.65 12.43 -0.08
CA GLU A 108 -10.49 11.97 -1.20
C GLU A 108 -10.54 10.44 -1.31
N PRO A 109 -11.32 9.76 -0.46
CA PRO A 109 -11.31 8.29 -0.35
C PRO A 109 -11.90 7.54 -1.57
N SER A 110 -12.52 8.25 -2.50
CA SER A 110 -13.14 7.66 -3.71
C SER A 110 -12.22 7.56 -4.93
N LYS A 111 -10.96 8.00 -4.81
CA LYS A 111 -10.02 7.95 -5.94
C LYS A 111 -9.61 6.52 -6.28
N PRO A 112 -9.41 6.22 -7.57
CA PRO A 112 -8.96 4.90 -8.00
C PRO A 112 -7.47 4.67 -7.76
N ASN A 113 -6.67 5.72 -7.59
CA ASN A 113 -5.22 5.66 -7.47
C ASN A 113 -4.66 6.79 -6.60
N TYR A 114 -3.62 6.48 -5.83
CA TYR A 114 -2.90 7.41 -4.95
C TYR A 114 -1.38 7.33 -5.17
N ASP A 115 -0.91 6.89 -6.35
CA ASP A 115 0.53 6.89 -6.63
C ASP A 115 1.12 8.30 -6.68
N ILE A 116 2.43 8.38 -6.44
CA ILE A 116 3.13 9.68 -6.32
C ILE A 116 3.01 10.53 -7.59
N ALA A 117 2.99 9.93 -8.79
CA ALA A 117 2.87 10.67 -10.04
C ALA A 117 1.48 11.32 -10.16
N THR A 118 0.42 10.58 -9.83
CA THR A 118 -0.94 11.11 -9.76
C THR A 118 -1.05 12.23 -8.73
N LEU A 119 -0.49 12.04 -7.54
CA LEU A 119 -0.51 13.06 -6.48
C LEU A 119 0.30 14.31 -6.84
N ALA A 120 1.45 14.16 -7.51
CA ALA A 120 2.26 15.29 -7.96
C ALA A 120 1.52 16.13 -9.01
N LEU A 121 0.87 15.49 -9.97
CA LEU A 121 0.06 16.20 -10.98
C LEU A 121 -1.09 16.97 -10.32
N GLU A 122 -1.79 16.35 -9.40
CA GLU A 122 -3.01 16.90 -8.82
C GLU A 122 -2.75 18.00 -7.79
N TYR A 123 -1.81 17.75 -6.88
CA TYR A 123 -1.57 18.66 -5.75
C TYR A 123 -0.47 19.69 -6.00
N LEU A 124 0.45 19.41 -6.95
CA LEU A 124 1.56 20.31 -7.27
C LEU A 124 1.45 20.89 -8.69
N GLY A 125 0.60 20.33 -9.55
CA GLY A 125 0.51 20.69 -10.97
C GLY A 125 1.72 20.21 -11.80
N GLU A 126 2.53 19.31 -11.27
CA GLU A 126 3.75 18.80 -11.87
C GLU A 126 3.52 17.42 -12.48
N LYS A 127 3.80 17.29 -13.77
CA LYS A 127 3.66 16.02 -14.49
C LYS A 127 4.92 15.19 -14.29
N LEU A 128 4.82 14.13 -13.53
CA LEU A 128 5.84 13.10 -13.38
C LEU A 128 5.51 11.93 -14.32
N ASP A 129 6.53 11.36 -14.97
CA ASP A 129 6.34 10.14 -15.76
C ASP A 129 5.93 8.98 -14.83
N GLU A 130 4.92 8.21 -15.24
CA GLU A 130 4.50 7.01 -14.48
C GLU A 130 5.66 5.99 -14.35
N ALA A 131 6.54 5.94 -15.36
CA ALA A 131 7.75 5.13 -15.39
C ALA A 131 8.93 5.75 -14.64
N ALA A 132 8.79 6.96 -14.04
CA ALA A 132 9.83 7.59 -13.24
C ALA A 132 10.32 6.63 -12.13
N ASP A 133 11.62 6.63 -11.88
CA ASP A 133 12.19 5.81 -10.85
C ASP A 133 11.77 6.28 -9.43
N LEU A 134 12.03 5.45 -8.44
CA LEU A 134 11.66 5.79 -7.06
C LEU A 134 12.48 6.95 -6.48
N GLY A 135 13.67 7.23 -7.02
CA GLY A 135 14.47 8.38 -6.63
C GLY A 135 13.83 9.70 -7.06
N GLU A 136 13.34 9.76 -8.30
CA GLU A 136 12.56 10.89 -8.79
C GLU A 136 11.28 11.06 -7.98
N LYS A 137 10.55 9.96 -7.73
CA LYS A 137 9.33 9.96 -6.89
C LYS A 137 9.59 10.42 -5.45
N ALA A 138 10.71 10.01 -4.85
CA ALA A 138 11.07 10.40 -3.49
C ALA A 138 11.31 11.90 -3.33
N ALA A 139 11.78 12.58 -4.37
CA ALA A 139 11.97 14.03 -4.35
C ALA A 139 10.67 14.82 -4.12
N TYR A 140 9.53 14.28 -4.54
CA TYR A 140 8.21 14.91 -4.38
C TYR A 140 7.61 14.78 -2.99
N LEU A 141 8.08 13.87 -2.14
CA LEU A 141 7.48 13.59 -0.84
C LEU A 141 7.36 14.83 0.07
N LYS A 142 8.38 15.67 0.10
CA LYS A 142 8.38 16.91 0.88
C LYS A 142 7.34 17.92 0.42
N SER A 143 7.28 18.15 -0.90
CA SER A 143 6.34 19.09 -1.50
C SER A 143 4.91 18.59 -1.33
N LEU A 144 4.67 17.31 -1.55
CA LEU A 144 3.38 16.67 -1.32
C LEU A 144 2.97 16.76 0.15
N LYS A 145 3.88 16.44 1.09
CA LYS A 145 3.61 16.58 2.54
C LYS A 145 3.14 17.98 2.88
N LYS A 146 3.80 19.00 2.35
CA LYS A 146 3.44 20.39 2.66
C LYS A 146 2.00 20.71 2.25
N VAL A 147 1.65 20.42 0.99
CA VAL A 147 0.32 20.74 0.45
C VAL A 147 -0.78 19.88 1.09
N LEU A 148 -0.52 18.59 1.29
CA LEU A 148 -1.49 17.68 1.90
C LEU A 148 -1.73 18.01 3.38
N ASP A 149 -0.68 18.34 4.14
CA ASP A 149 -0.79 18.75 5.54
C ASP A 149 -1.59 20.04 5.70
N ASP A 150 -1.37 21.04 4.83
CA ASP A 150 -2.16 22.27 4.81
C ASP A 150 -3.63 21.95 4.53
N LYS A 151 -3.95 21.09 3.55
CA LYS A 151 -5.34 20.67 3.27
C LYS A 151 -5.97 19.89 4.44
N ILE A 152 -5.25 18.97 5.08
CA ILE A 152 -5.73 18.25 6.27
C ILE A 152 -6.09 19.26 7.37
N ARG A 153 -5.31 20.34 7.50
CA ARG A 153 -5.59 21.41 8.46
C ARG A 153 -6.83 22.22 8.07
N ASP A 154 -6.94 22.61 6.80
CA ASP A 154 -8.08 23.38 6.29
C ASP A 154 -9.41 22.64 6.44
N PHE A 155 -9.39 21.30 6.34
CA PHE A 155 -10.57 20.44 6.56
C PHE A 155 -10.75 19.99 8.03
N GLU A 156 -9.94 20.50 8.97
CA GLU A 156 -9.99 20.16 10.40
C GLU A 156 -9.80 18.66 10.69
N MET A 157 -9.02 17.96 9.86
CA MET A 157 -8.81 16.51 9.94
C MET A 157 -7.51 16.10 10.65
N GLN A 158 -6.76 17.05 11.27
CA GLN A 158 -5.46 16.77 11.90
C GLN A 158 -5.55 15.65 12.94
N ARG A 159 -6.57 15.73 13.81
CA ARG A 159 -6.77 14.73 14.84
C ARG A 159 -7.01 13.34 14.24
N LEU A 160 -7.87 13.27 13.23
CA LEU A 160 -8.16 12.01 12.54
C LEU A 160 -6.88 11.45 11.90
N PHE A 161 -6.12 12.28 11.19
CA PHE A 161 -4.91 11.84 10.51
C PHE A 161 -3.81 11.42 11.49
N TYR A 162 -3.41 12.31 12.41
CA TYR A 162 -2.23 12.09 13.25
C TYR A 162 -2.48 11.20 14.47
N GLU A 163 -3.69 11.23 15.06
CA GLU A 163 -3.99 10.47 16.28
C GLU A 163 -4.72 9.15 16.01
N VAL A 164 -5.28 8.96 14.81
CA VAL A 164 -6.02 7.74 14.46
C VAL A 164 -5.38 7.02 13.27
N GLU A 165 -5.36 7.60 12.07
CA GLU A 165 -4.97 6.92 10.84
C GLU A 165 -3.49 6.53 10.81
N MET A 166 -2.60 7.45 11.17
CA MET A 166 -1.17 7.18 11.20
C MET A 166 -0.80 6.06 12.21
N PRO A 167 -1.25 6.10 13.49
CA PRO A 167 -1.02 4.98 14.42
C PRO A 167 -1.72 3.69 13.98
N LEU A 168 -2.91 3.76 13.41
CA LEU A 168 -3.64 2.59 12.93
C LEU A 168 -2.88 1.86 11.81
N SER A 169 -2.22 2.60 10.91
CA SER A 169 -1.42 1.99 9.84
C SER A 169 -0.30 1.11 10.39
N VAL A 170 0.33 1.52 11.49
CA VAL A 170 1.36 0.75 12.21
C VAL A 170 0.76 -0.54 12.79
N VAL A 171 -0.37 -0.42 13.49
CA VAL A 171 -1.06 -1.58 14.08
C VAL A 171 -1.48 -2.58 12.99
N LEU A 172 -2.02 -2.10 11.88
CA LEU A 172 -2.43 -2.94 10.76
C LEU A 172 -1.23 -3.65 10.11
N ALA A 173 -0.09 -2.97 9.97
CA ALA A 173 1.14 -3.58 9.48
C ALA A 173 1.57 -4.75 10.38
N ASP A 174 1.56 -4.55 11.69
CA ASP A 174 1.94 -5.57 12.68
C ASP A 174 0.94 -6.74 12.70
N MET A 175 -0.37 -6.47 12.59
CA MET A 175 -1.39 -7.50 12.45
C MET A 175 -1.20 -8.36 11.19
N GLU A 176 -0.89 -7.74 10.05
CA GLU A 176 -0.62 -8.44 8.80
C GLU A 176 0.65 -9.30 8.89
N GLN A 177 1.67 -8.83 9.61
CA GLN A 177 2.91 -9.58 9.85
C GLN A 177 2.67 -10.80 10.75
N ILE A 178 1.89 -10.66 11.80
CA ILE A 178 1.52 -11.77 12.71
C ILE A 178 0.62 -12.75 11.97
N GLY A 179 -0.41 -12.24 11.29
CA GLY A 179 -1.43 -13.03 10.62
C GLY A 179 -2.36 -13.75 11.59
N ILE A 180 -3.25 -14.56 11.04
CA ILE A 180 -4.20 -15.38 11.80
C ILE A 180 -4.07 -16.85 11.43
N LYS A 181 -4.23 -17.72 12.42
CA LYS A 181 -4.24 -19.16 12.17
C LYS A 181 -5.58 -19.58 11.58
N VAL A 182 -5.54 -20.25 10.45
CA VAL A 182 -6.72 -20.78 9.75
C VAL A 182 -6.71 -22.31 9.88
N ASN A 183 -7.90 -22.93 10.02
CA ASN A 183 -8.07 -24.37 9.96
C ASN A 183 -8.37 -24.83 8.52
N PRO A 184 -7.39 -25.40 7.77
CA PRO A 184 -7.57 -25.76 6.37
C PRO A 184 -8.57 -26.91 6.18
N GLU A 185 -8.68 -27.84 7.14
CA GLU A 185 -9.61 -28.96 7.07
C GLU A 185 -11.05 -28.43 7.12
N LYS A 186 -11.32 -27.48 8.03
CA LYS A 186 -12.64 -26.85 8.14
C LYS A 186 -13.03 -26.06 6.89
N LEU A 187 -12.06 -25.38 6.27
CA LEU A 187 -12.30 -24.69 5.00
C LEU A 187 -12.62 -25.66 3.85
N LYS A 188 -11.92 -26.81 3.79
CA LYS A 188 -12.21 -27.87 2.81
C LYS A 188 -13.60 -28.47 3.02
N GLU A 189 -13.99 -28.78 4.26
CA GLU A 189 -15.33 -29.25 4.62
C GLU A 189 -16.42 -28.25 4.20
N LEU A 190 -16.22 -26.96 4.49
CA LEU A 190 -17.14 -25.90 4.08
C LEU A 190 -17.22 -25.77 2.56
N GLY A 191 -16.08 -25.85 1.88
CA GLY A 191 -15.99 -25.81 0.41
C GLY A 191 -16.76 -26.96 -0.23
N ALA A 192 -16.58 -28.19 0.26
CA ALA A 192 -17.32 -29.35 -0.22
C ALA A 192 -18.85 -29.18 -0.02
N ARG A 193 -19.25 -28.78 1.19
CA ARG A 193 -20.69 -28.55 1.51
C ARG A 193 -21.32 -27.44 0.67
N PHE A 194 -20.57 -26.37 0.35
CA PHE A 194 -21.05 -25.31 -0.54
C PHE A 194 -21.09 -25.76 -1.99
N GLY A 195 -20.10 -26.58 -2.42
CA GLY A 195 -20.11 -27.21 -3.75
C GLY A 195 -21.38 -28.03 -3.96
N GLU A 196 -21.68 -28.99 -3.07
CA GLU A 196 -22.90 -29.79 -3.14
C GLU A 196 -24.17 -28.94 -3.22
N LYS A 197 -24.27 -27.88 -2.44
CA LYS A 197 -25.40 -26.95 -2.49
C LYS A 197 -25.50 -26.19 -3.80
N LEU A 198 -24.37 -25.77 -4.36
CA LEU A 198 -24.31 -25.09 -5.65
C LEU A 198 -24.75 -26.02 -6.77
N ASP A 199 -24.33 -27.28 -6.75
CA ASP A 199 -24.73 -28.30 -7.75
C ASP A 199 -26.25 -28.52 -7.71
N ILE A 200 -26.82 -28.73 -6.52
CA ILE A 200 -28.26 -28.90 -6.35
C ILE A 200 -29.04 -27.66 -6.84
N LEU A 201 -28.58 -26.47 -6.50
CA LEU A 201 -29.25 -25.24 -6.94
C LEU A 201 -29.11 -25.02 -8.45
N THR A 202 -27.99 -25.37 -9.03
CA THR A 202 -27.74 -25.28 -10.47
C THR A 202 -28.66 -26.20 -11.23
N GLU A 203 -28.80 -27.45 -10.79
CA GLU A 203 -29.75 -28.40 -11.37
C GLU A 203 -31.21 -27.92 -11.26
N ASP A 204 -31.62 -27.40 -10.12
CA ASP A 204 -32.96 -26.85 -9.91
C ASP A 204 -33.23 -25.63 -10.83
N ILE A 205 -32.22 -24.74 -10.98
CA ILE A 205 -32.32 -23.60 -11.91
C ILE A 205 -32.47 -24.09 -13.35
N TYR A 206 -31.66 -25.04 -13.81
CA TYR A 206 -31.75 -25.59 -15.17
C TYR A 206 -33.07 -26.31 -15.42
N SER A 207 -33.52 -27.06 -14.43
CA SER A 207 -34.82 -27.72 -14.50
C SER A 207 -35.97 -26.71 -14.66
N LYS A 208 -35.97 -25.63 -13.88
CA LYS A 208 -36.98 -24.56 -13.97
C LYS A 208 -36.85 -23.73 -15.25
N ALA A 209 -35.65 -23.48 -15.72
CA ALA A 209 -35.39 -22.78 -16.96
C ALA A 209 -35.70 -23.65 -18.21
N GLY A 210 -35.71 -24.99 -18.06
CA GLY A 210 -35.84 -25.93 -19.15
C GLY A 210 -34.68 -25.93 -20.13
N MET A 211 -33.51 -25.46 -19.70
CA MET A 211 -32.25 -25.44 -20.44
C MET A 211 -31.06 -25.13 -19.54
N GLU A 212 -29.87 -25.56 -19.97
CA GLU A 212 -28.61 -25.13 -19.39
C GLU A 212 -28.18 -23.80 -19.99
N PHE A 213 -27.59 -22.92 -19.16
CA PHE A 213 -27.06 -21.63 -19.55
C PHE A 213 -26.03 -21.19 -18.53
N ASN A 214 -25.19 -20.17 -18.82
CA ASN A 214 -24.29 -19.62 -17.86
C ASN A 214 -25.03 -18.71 -16.86
N ILE A 215 -25.34 -19.27 -15.67
CA ILE A 215 -26.06 -18.58 -14.58
C ILE A 215 -25.34 -17.29 -14.15
N ASN A 216 -24.01 -17.22 -14.27
CA ASN A 216 -23.19 -16.06 -13.93
C ASN A 216 -23.14 -14.99 -15.05
N SER A 217 -23.83 -15.23 -16.18
CA SER A 217 -23.96 -14.25 -17.26
C SER A 217 -25.25 -13.45 -17.11
N PRO A 218 -25.22 -12.17 -16.73
CA PRO A 218 -26.42 -11.34 -16.63
C PRO A 218 -27.22 -11.28 -17.94
N LYS A 219 -26.53 -11.34 -19.09
CA LYS A 219 -27.17 -11.37 -20.40
C LYS A 219 -27.99 -12.64 -20.61
N GLN A 220 -27.36 -13.82 -20.45
CA GLN A 220 -28.07 -15.09 -20.63
C GLN A 220 -29.18 -15.29 -19.59
N LEU A 221 -28.92 -14.86 -18.34
CA LEU A 221 -29.95 -14.88 -17.30
C LEU A 221 -31.16 -14.01 -17.69
N GLY A 222 -30.91 -12.80 -18.22
CA GLY A 222 -31.99 -11.93 -18.73
C GLY A 222 -32.78 -12.55 -19.87
N GLU A 223 -32.12 -13.16 -20.85
CA GLU A 223 -32.77 -13.89 -21.97
C GLU A 223 -33.66 -15.01 -21.44
N VAL A 224 -33.19 -15.82 -20.49
CA VAL A 224 -33.98 -16.91 -19.89
C VAL A 224 -35.18 -16.36 -19.12
N LEU A 225 -35.00 -15.37 -18.27
CA LEU A 225 -36.07 -14.84 -17.42
C LEU A 225 -37.14 -14.10 -18.21
N PHE A 226 -36.76 -13.22 -19.13
CA PHE A 226 -37.68 -12.28 -19.77
C PHE A 226 -38.14 -12.73 -21.14
N GLU A 227 -37.32 -13.46 -21.90
CA GLU A 227 -37.71 -13.93 -23.23
C GLU A 227 -38.29 -15.35 -23.18
N LYS A 228 -37.60 -16.29 -22.49
CA LYS A 228 -38.07 -17.69 -22.48
C LYS A 228 -39.17 -17.94 -21.45
N LEU A 229 -38.98 -17.47 -20.21
CA LEU A 229 -39.99 -17.65 -19.14
C LEU A 229 -41.06 -16.57 -19.15
N SER A 230 -40.89 -15.53 -19.99
CA SER A 230 -41.85 -14.44 -20.17
C SER A 230 -42.23 -13.74 -18.85
N LEU A 231 -41.29 -13.65 -17.91
CA LEU A 231 -41.54 -12.95 -16.63
C LEU A 231 -41.69 -11.44 -16.86
N PRO A 232 -42.61 -10.77 -16.14
CA PRO A 232 -42.84 -9.34 -16.33
C PRO A 232 -41.65 -8.53 -15.82
N VAL A 233 -41.20 -7.53 -16.59
CA VAL A 233 -40.19 -6.55 -16.18
C VAL A 233 -40.83 -5.53 -15.25
N ILE A 234 -40.61 -5.63 -13.95
CA ILE A 234 -41.25 -4.79 -12.93
C ILE A 234 -40.60 -3.38 -12.83
N LYS A 235 -39.33 -3.22 -13.22
CA LYS A 235 -38.64 -1.94 -13.22
C LYS A 235 -37.56 -1.91 -14.30
N LYS A 236 -37.53 -0.84 -15.08
CA LYS A 236 -36.35 -0.49 -15.92
C LYS A 236 -35.25 0.12 -15.10
#